data_b4cb48a32bfa5c72c5d1ca7751c99811
#
_entry.id   b4cb48a32bfa5c72c5d1ca7751c99811
#
_cell.length_a   1.000
_cell.length_b   1.000
_cell.length_c   1.000
_cell.angle_alpha   90.00
_cell.angle_beta   90.00
_cell.angle_gamma   90.00
#
_symmetry.space_group_name_H-M   'P 1'
#
loop_
_entity.id
_entity.type
_entity.pdbx_description
1 polymer ?
#
loop_
_entity_poly.entity_id
_entity_poly.type
_entity_poly.pdbx_seq_one_letter_code
_entity_poly.pdbx_strand_id
1 'polypeptide(L)'
;MNPEIEASLYRFIRSRLEECDCHLEAIGGTYDHIHLVHSLPRTVSVAKVLKDVKSLSCKWMKEQGRQYYAFEWQIGYSTFSLDYRNRKPVVTYVMNQKKHHYTGPEGRKLKLSFEQEYERLLKAYDCEFDPHYLFPT
;
A
#
# COMPACT_ATOMS: atom_id res chain seq x y z
N MET A 1 -9.60 -9.28 6.81
CA MET A 1 -8.96 -10.21 5.85
C MET A 1 -8.28 -11.33 6.61
N ASN A 2 -8.49 -12.56 6.16
CA ASN A 2 -7.87 -13.75 6.76
C ASN A 2 -6.33 -13.65 6.61
N PRO A 3 -5.54 -13.93 7.65
CA PRO A 3 -4.07 -13.84 7.57
C PRO A 3 -3.45 -14.73 6.48
N GLU A 4 -4.02 -15.90 6.21
CA GLU A 4 -3.53 -16.78 5.15
C GLU A 4 -3.78 -16.17 3.76
N ILE A 5 -4.94 -15.57 3.56
CA ILE A 5 -5.27 -14.87 2.32
C ILE A 5 -4.38 -13.65 2.14
N GLU A 6 -4.13 -12.91 3.21
CA GLU A 6 -3.23 -11.75 3.17
C GLU A 6 -1.81 -12.15 2.76
N ALA A 7 -1.27 -13.20 3.37
CA ALA A 7 0.06 -13.69 3.03
C ALA A 7 0.13 -14.14 1.57
N SER A 8 -0.91 -14.82 1.09
CA SER A 8 -0.99 -15.26 -0.31
C SER A 8 -1.11 -14.08 -1.27
N LEU A 9 -1.89 -13.06 -0.89
CA LEU A 9 -2.01 -11.82 -1.66
C LEU A 9 -0.66 -11.12 -1.80
N TYR A 10 0.08 -11.03 -0.71
CA TYR A 10 1.39 -10.39 -0.73
C TYR A 10 2.38 -11.14 -1.62
N ARG A 11 2.35 -12.47 -1.61
CA ARG A 11 3.15 -13.28 -2.54
C ARG A 11 2.74 -13.05 -4.00
N PHE A 12 1.44 -12.94 -4.24
CA PHE A 12 0.93 -12.67 -5.59
C PHE A 12 1.39 -11.30 -6.08
N ILE A 13 1.28 -10.26 -5.25
CA ILE A 13 1.73 -8.91 -5.60
C ILE A 13 3.23 -8.89 -5.86
N ARG A 14 4.00 -9.57 -5.03
CA ARG A 14 5.46 -9.70 -5.24
C ARG A 14 5.77 -10.28 -6.62
N SER A 15 5.08 -11.35 -7.01
CA SER A 15 5.31 -11.98 -8.30
C SER A 15 4.95 -11.06 -9.46
N ARG A 16 3.90 -10.26 -9.32
CA ARG A 16 3.53 -9.29 -10.35
C ARG A 16 4.55 -8.18 -10.49
N LEU A 17 5.09 -7.70 -9.37
CA LEU A 17 6.16 -6.70 -9.39
C LEU A 17 7.43 -7.26 -10.03
N GLU A 18 7.81 -8.49 -9.70
CA GLU A 18 8.97 -9.15 -10.30
C GLU A 18 8.85 -9.31 -11.81
N GLU A 19 7.65 -9.57 -12.32
CA GLU A 19 7.41 -9.62 -13.75
C GLU A 19 7.60 -8.27 -14.44
N CYS A 20 7.47 -7.17 -13.69
CA CYS A 20 7.78 -5.83 -14.18
C CYS A 20 9.23 -5.42 -13.89
N ASP A 21 10.07 -6.36 -13.47
CA ASP A 21 11.46 -6.12 -13.05
C ASP A 21 11.57 -5.16 -11.86
N CYS A 22 10.54 -5.10 -11.03
CA CYS A 22 10.55 -4.36 -9.77
C CYS A 22 10.91 -5.31 -8.63
N HIS A 23 11.85 -4.89 -7.78
CA HIS A 23 12.19 -5.64 -6.58
C HIS A 23 11.41 -5.11 -5.39
N LEU A 24 10.61 -5.95 -4.75
CA LEU A 24 9.81 -5.58 -3.58
C LEU A 24 10.64 -5.69 -2.31
N GLU A 25 10.80 -4.58 -1.58
CA GLU A 25 11.50 -4.57 -0.29
C GLU A 25 10.53 -4.70 0.89
N ALA A 26 9.37 -4.09 0.80
CA ALA A 26 8.38 -4.14 1.88
C ALA A 26 6.97 -4.00 1.33
N ILE A 27 6.04 -4.66 2.00
CA ILE A 27 4.63 -4.60 1.69
C ILE A 27 3.85 -4.65 3.01
N GLY A 28 2.87 -3.79 3.13
CA GLY A 28 1.98 -3.77 4.29
C GLY A 28 0.75 -2.97 3.97
N GLY A 29 -0.35 -3.30 4.63
CA GLY A 29 -1.59 -2.61 4.36
C GLY A 29 -2.72 -3.05 5.25
N THR A 30 -3.89 -2.59 4.89
CA THR A 30 -5.15 -2.93 5.54
C THR A 30 -6.09 -3.54 4.51
N TYR A 31 -7.39 -3.62 4.83
CA TYR A 31 -8.36 -4.31 3.98
C TYR A 31 -8.63 -3.63 2.63
N ASP A 32 -8.30 -2.36 2.46
CA ASP A 32 -8.63 -1.62 1.23
C ASP A 32 -7.49 -0.77 0.67
N HIS A 33 -6.35 -0.70 1.35
CA HIS A 33 -5.19 0.01 0.84
C HIS A 33 -3.90 -0.68 1.24
N ILE A 34 -2.84 -0.40 0.50
CA ILE A 34 -1.56 -1.09 0.63
C ILE A 34 -0.42 -0.12 0.36
N HIS A 35 0.66 -0.31 1.07
CA HIS A 35 1.90 0.41 0.86
C HIS A 35 2.97 -0.55 0.35
N LEU A 36 3.68 -0.13 -0.67
CA LEU A 36 4.76 -0.90 -1.28
C LEU A 36 6.04 -0.08 -1.27
N VAL A 37 7.14 -0.70 -0.86
CA VAL A 37 8.49 -0.15 -1.07
C VAL A 37 9.17 -1.04 -2.09
N HIS A 38 9.46 -0.51 -3.26
CA HIS A 38 10.04 -1.30 -4.34
C HIS A 38 10.92 -0.46 -5.26
N SER A 39 11.80 -1.13 -5.99
CA SER A 39 12.57 -0.50 -7.05
C SER A 39 11.69 -0.29 -8.28
N LEU A 40 12.12 0.59 -9.17
CA LEU A 40 11.44 0.84 -10.45
C LEU A 40 12.47 0.86 -11.56
N PRO A 41 12.41 -0.08 -12.52
CA PRO A 41 13.32 -0.07 -13.66
C PRO A 41 12.96 1.08 -14.62
N ARG A 42 13.93 1.45 -15.46
CA ARG A 42 13.73 2.55 -16.43
C ARG A 42 12.74 2.22 -17.53
N THR A 43 12.41 0.94 -17.70
CA THR A 43 11.61 0.44 -18.82
C THR A 43 10.10 0.50 -18.56
N VAL A 44 9.67 0.75 -17.33
CA VAL A 44 8.25 0.81 -16.97
C VAL A 44 7.94 2.08 -16.17
N SER A 45 6.72 2.56 -16.33
CA SER A 45 6.24 3.70 -15.53
C SER A 45 5.60 3.23 -14.24
N VAL A 46 5.58 4.09 -13.23
CA VAL A 46 4.84 3.84 -11.99
C VAL A 46 3.36 3.57 -12.29
N ALA A 47 2.76 4.36 -13.18
CA ALA A 47 1.34 4.22 -13.53
C ALA A 47 1.04 2.83 -14.08
N LYS A 48 1.89 2.31 -14.96
CA LYS A 48 1.69 0.96 -15.52
C LYS A 48 1.83 -0.13 -14.46
N VAL A 49 2.87 -0.04 -13.63
CA VAL A 49 3.08 -1.01 -12.55
C VAL A 49 1.89 -1.04 -11.62
N LEU A 50 1.41 0.12 -11.17
CA LEU A 50 0.29 0.19 -10.24
C LEU A 50 -1.02 -0.25 -10.87
N LYS A 51 -1.23 0.08 -12.15
CA LYS A 51 -2.41 -0.41 -12.88
C LYS A 51 -2.43 -1.94 -12.91
N ASP A 52 -1.32 -2.57 -13.26
CA ASP A 52 -1.22 -4.02 -13.35
C ASP A 52 -1.38 -4.66 -11.96
N VAL A 53 -0.69 -4.15 -10.94
CA VAL A 53 -0.78 -4.68 -9.59
C VAL A 53 -2.20 -4.56 -9.04
N LYS A 54 -2.83 -3.39 -9.17
CA LYS A 54 -4.18 -3.16 -8.63
C LYS A 54 -5.22 -4.02 -9.35
N SER A 55 -5.21 -4.05 -10.67
CA SER A 55 -6.23 -4.80 -11.43
C SER A 55 -6.09 -6.30 -11.24
N LEU A 56 -4.87 -6.84 -11.30
CA LEU A 56 -4.64 -8.27 -11.19
C LEU A 56 -4.84 -8.77 -9.76
N SER A 57 -4.40 -8.02 -8.76
CA SER A 57 -4.60 -8.40 -7.36
C SER A 57 -6.07 -8.28 -6.93
N CYS A 58 -6.80 -7.31 -7.47
CA CYS A 58 -8.24 -7.20 -7.23
C CYS A 58 -8.97 -8.42 -7.79
N LYS A 59 -8.65 -8.81 -9.01
CA LYS A 59 -9.21 -10.02 -9.63
C LYS A 59 -8.86 -11.26 -8.81
N TRP A 60 -7.60 -11.38 -8.41
CA TRP A 60 -7.14 -12.50 -7.58
C TRP A 60 -7.92 -12.58 -6.27
N MET A 61 -8.13 -11.45 -5.59
CA MET A 61 -8.90 -11.40 -4.34
C MET A 61 -10.33 -11.89 -4.53
N LYS A 62 -10.99 -11.48 -5.61
CA LYS A 62 -12.37 -11.89 -5.90
C LYS A 62 -12.52 -13.39 -6.11
N GLU A 63 -11.45 -14.05 -6.50
CA GLU A 63 -11.41 -15.50 -6.72
C GLU A 63 -11.21 -16.30 -5.42
N GLN A 64 -10.96 -15.64 -4.28
CA GLN A 64 -10.64 -16.32 -3.03
C GLN A 64 -11.86 -16.75 -2.20
N GLY A 65 -13.06 -16.33 -2.59
CA GLY A 65 -14.29 -16.71 -1.91
C GLY A 65 -15.34 -15.63 -2.03
N ARG A 66 -16.59 -15.99 -1.66
CA ARG A 66 -17.73 -15.09 -1.78
C ARG A 66 -17.59 -13.81 -0.97
N GLN A 67 -16.92 -13.87 0.18
CA GLN A 67 -16.71 -12.72 1.03
C GLN A 67 -15.81 -11.66 0.37
N TYR A 68 -15.12 -12.02 -0.71
CA TYR A 68 -14.23 -11.11 -1.43
C TYR A 68 -14.78 -10.67 -2.79
N TYR A 69 -15.99 -11.03 -3.15
CA TYR A 69 -16.57 -10.68 -4.46
C TYR A 69 -16.69 -9.17 -4.68
N ALA A 70 -16.90 -8.41 -3.60
CA ALA A 70 -17.00 -6.95 -3.66
C ALA A 70 -15.67 -6.24 -3.33
N PHE A 71 -14.57 -6.98 -3.29
CA PHE A 71 -13.27 -6.41 -2.96
C PHE A 71 -12.85 -5.35 -3.98
N GLU A 72 -12.43 -4.19 -3.47
CA GLU A 72 -11.87 -3.11 -4.28
C GLU A 72 -10.77 -2.41 -3.49
N TRP A 73 -9.69 -2.03 -4.18
CA TRP A 73 -8.67 -1.19 -3.60
C TRP A 73 -9.17 0.26 -3.49
N GLN A 74 -8.59 1.00 -2.56
CA GLN A 74 -8.82 2.44 -2.47
C GLN A 74 -8.54 3.09 -3.83
N ILE A 75 -9.40 4.03 -4.24
CA ILE A 75 -9.26 4.72 -5.52
C ILE A 75 -8.01 5.62 -5.50
N GLY A 76 -7.30 5.60 -6.61
CA GLY A 76 -6.09 6.41 -6.77
C GLY A 76 -4.86 5.80 -6.16
N TYR A 77 -3.77 6.53 -6.22
CA TYR A 77 -2.50 6.15 -5.62
C TYR A 77 -1.63 7.38 -5.43
N SER A 78 -0.62 7.23 -4.57
CA SER A 78 0.46 8.19 -4.43
C SER A 78 1.79 7.49 -4.49
N THR A 79 2.79 8.17 -5.01
CA THR A 79 4.13 7.64 -5.12
C THR A 79 5.14 8.69 -4.68
N PHE A 80 6.17 8.23 -3.99
CA PHE A 80 7.26 9.06 -3.49
C PHE A 80 8.58 8.41 -3.84
N SER A 81 9.53 9.21 -4.31
CA SER A 81 10.90 8.73 -4.43
C SER A 81 11.52 8.65 -3.04
N LEU A 82 12.24 7.58 -2.80
CA LEU A 82 12.83 7.30 -1.50
C LEU A 82 14.34 7.22 -1.64
N ASP A 83 15.05 8.05 -0.85
CA ASP A 83 16.50 7.97 -0.77
C ASP A 83 16.90 6.62 -0.16
N TYR A 84 17.80 5.94 -0.82
CA TYR A 84 18.30 4.64 -0.37
C TYR A 84 18.76 4.66 1.09
N ARG A 85 19.39 5.76 1.53
CA ARG A 85 19.86 5.93 2.90
C ARG A 85 18.75 5.96 3.93
N ASN A 86 17.54 6.44 3.53
CA ASN A 86 16.42 6.64 4.43
C ASN A 86 15.35 5.56 4.27
N ARG A 87 15.65 4.47 3.56
CA ARG A 87 14.64 3.44 3.29
C ARG A 87 14.24 2.64 4.53
N LYS A 88 15.14 2.42 5.47
CA LYS A 88 14.85 1.57 6.65
C LYS A 88 13.70 2.06 7.50
N PRO A 89 13.60 3.35 7.87
CA PRO A 89 12.43 3.84 8.60
C PRO A 89 11.14 3.65 7.84
N VAL A 90 11.16 3.83 6.53
CA VAL A 90 9.97 3.66 5.68
C VAL A 90 9.57 2.18 5.59
N VAL A 91 10.54 1.30 5.42
CA VAL A 91 10.30 -0.14 5.42
C VAL A 91 9.65 -0.57 6.75
N THR A 92 10.19 -0.11 7.86
CA THR A 92 9.64 -0.40 9.18
C THR A 92 8.20 0.12 9.31
N TYR A 93 7.94 1.33 8.87
CA TYR A 93 6.60 1.91 8.87
C TYR A 93 5.62 1.05 8.07
N VAL A 94 6.00 0.65 6.86
CA VAL A 94 5.16 -0.17 5.97
C VAL A 94 4.89 -1.54 6.58
N MET A 95 5.90 -2.17 7.15
CA MET A 95 5.76 -3.48 7.77
C MET A 95 4.86 -3.46 9.01
N ASN A 96 4.72 -2.32 9.66
CA ASN A 96 3.92 -2.14 10.87
C ASN A 96 2.56 -1.48 10.61
N GLN A 97 2.03 -1.56 9.38
CA GLN A 97 0.79 -0.89 8.98
C GLN A 97 -0.40 -1.18 9.91
N LYS A 98 -0.63 -2.42 10.24
CA LYS A 98 -1.75 -2.79 11.12
C LYS A 98 -1.64 -2.16 12.49
N LYS A 99 -0.42 -2.06 13.01
CA LYS A 99 -0.17 -1.43 14.30
C LYS A 99 -0.50 0.05 14.28
N HIS A 100 -0.18 0.76 13.19
CA HIS A 100 -0.50 2.18 13.04
C HIS A 100 -2.00 2.43 12.96
N HIS A 101 -2.75 1.50 12.37
CA HIS A 101 -4.21 1.64 12.21
C HIS A 101 -5.00 1.21 13.43
N TYR A 102 -4.47 0.32 14.27
CA TYR A 102 -5.24 -0.35 15.31
C TYR A 102 -4.77 -0.07 16.73
N THR A 103 -3.64 0.62 16.92
CA THR A 103 -3.07 0.83 18.26
C THR A 103 -2.96 2.31 18.59
N GLY A 104 -3.67 2.75 19.63
CA GLY A 104 -3.59 4.12 20.13
C GLY A 104 -2.67 4.24 21.36
N PRO A 105 -2.46 5.48 21.86
CA PRO A 105 -1.50 5.75 22.94
C PRO A 105 -1.77 5.06 24.28
N GLU A 106 -2.98 4.59 24.52
CA GLU A 106 -3.35 3.92 25.78
C GLU A 106 -3.63 2.43 25.58
N GLY A 107 -3.08 1.82 24.53
CA GLY A 107 -3.39 0.46 24.17
C GLY A 107 -4.79 0.29 23.58
N ARG A 108 -5.51 1.37 23.35
CA ARG A 108 -6.80 1.34 22.67
C ARG A 108 -6.58 1.14 21.17
N LYS A 109 -7.46 0.36 20.58
CA LYS A 109 -7.48 0.20 19.13
C LYS A 109 -7.97 1.49 18.49
N LEU A 110 -7.05 2.29 17.97
CA LEU A 110 -7.36 3.45 17.14
C LEU A 110 -7.15 3.08 15.69
N LYS A 111 -8.23 3.16 14.92
CA LYS A 111 -8.15 3.00 13.48
C LYS A 111 -7.90 4.36 12.86
N LEU A 112 -6.69 4.58 12.35
CA LEU A 112 -6.43 5.74 11.50
C LEU A 112 -7.16 5.54 10.17
N SER A 113 -7.88 6.57 9.71
CA SER A 113 -8.44 6.54 8.37
C SER A 113 -7.32 6.59 7.35
N PHE A 114 -7.61 6.14 6.12
CA PHE A 114 -6.68 6.25 5.01
C PHE A 114 -6.20 7.70 4.82
N GLU A 115 -7.13 8.65 4.89
CA GLU A 115 -6.80 10.06 4.73
C GLU A 115 -5.83 10.57 5.80
N GLN A 116 -6.06 10.21 7.06
CA GLN A 116 -5.18 10.62 8.16
C GLN A 116 -3.77 10.05 8.00
N GLU A 117 -3.66 8.79 7.60
CA GLU A 117 -2.37 8.16 7.34
C GLU A 117 -1.66 8.82 6.17
N TYR A 118 -2.40 9.11 5.10
CA TYR A 118 -1.85 9.75 3.91
C TYR A 118 -1.30 11.14 4.23
N GLU A 119 -2.04 11.93 5.00
CA GLU A 119 -1.55 13.24 5.45
C GLU A 119 -0.30 13.12 6.31
N ARG A 120 -0.22 12.12 7.18
CA ARG A 120 0.98 11.86 7.98
C ARG A 120 2.19 11.55 7.11
N LEU A 121 2.00 10.73 6.09
CA LEU A 121 3.07 10.40 5.14
C LEU A 121 3.56 11.63 4.41
N LEU A 122 2.66 12.46 3.91
CA LEU A 122 3.02 13.69 3.22
C LEU A 122 3.81 14.63 4.11
N LYS A 123 3.41 14.77 5.38
CA LYS A 123 4.13 15.59 6.36
C LYS A 123 5.51 15.02 6.67
N ALA A 124 5.62 13.69 6.81
CA ALA A 124 6.88 13.02 7.09
C ALA A 124 7.90 13.22 5.97
N TYR A 125 7.43 13.31 4.73
CA TYR A 125 8.26 13.56 3.55
C TYR A 125 8.39 15.04 3.19
N ASP A 126 7.89 15.92 4.06
CA ASP A 126 7.94 17.38 3.86
C ASP A 126 7.36 17.79 2.50
N CYS A 127 6.28 17.13 2.10
CA CYS A 127 5.60 17.40 0.85
C CYS A 127 4.52 18.45 1.04
N GLU A 128 4.49 19.44 0.15
CA GLU A 128 3.36 20.36 0.09
C GLU A 128 2.15 19.65 -0.52
N PHE A 129 0.98 19.88 0.07
CA PHE A 129 -0.25 19.30 -0.46
C PHE A 129 -1.44 20.18 -0.13
N ASP A 130 -2.46 20.09 -0.96
CA ASP A 130 -3.76 20.70 -0.70
C ASP A 130 -4.75 19.57 -0.39
N PRO A 131 -5.28 19.46 0.84
CA PRO A 131 -6.21 18.39 1.20
C PRO A 131 -7.45 18.32 0.31
N HIS A 132 -7.86 19.44 -0.27
CA HIS A 132 -9.01 19.51 -1.18
C HIS A 132 -8.79 18.67 -2.44
N TYR A 133 -7.55 18.56 -2.93
CA TYR A 133 -7.21 17.81 -4.14
C TYR A 133 -6.72 16.39 -3.88
N LEU A 134 -6.38 16.05 -2.64
CA LEU A 134 -5.88 14.73 -2.30
C LEU A 134 -6.97 13.66 -2.29
N PHE A 135 -8.16 14.04 -1.87
CA PHE A 135 -9.27 13.12 -1.65
C PHE A 135 -10.43 13.49 -2.56
N PRO A 136 -10.67 12.69 -3.62
CA PRO A 136 -11.81 12.96 -4.49
C PRO A 136 -13.11 12.83 -3.70
N THR A 137 -13.96 13.80 -3.88
CA THR A 137 -15.30 13.83 -3.27
C THR A 137 -16.29 13.02 -4.10
#